data_c6d2a6f20d56118c6c74519657e79367
#
_entry.id   c6d2a6f20d56118c6c74519657e79367
#
_cell.length_a   1.000
_cell.length_b   1.000
_cell.length_c   1.000
_cell.angle_alpha   90.00
_cell.angle_beta   90.00
_cell.angle_gamma   90.00
#
_symmetry.space_group_name_H-M   'P 1'
#
loop_
_entity.id
_entity.type
_entity.pdbx_description
1 polymer ?
#
loop_
_entity_poly.entity_id
_entity_poly.type
_entity_poly.pdbx_seq_one_letter_code
_entity_poly.pdbx_strand_id
1 'polypeptide(L)'
;ATLHPQVLNENTTIARHSAFYMAKYTYDILKMKGEKAIYDLKKGQWTKDLHDVIYVNIALTGIVSALMQGKGQTALGHAFNNALHRDFLEYIKKWLHGEGVALGLLAQLVYNGEDNQVEELKRLMKEFDMPCSLAEIGINTSPEINEKLFQRLCTYPFMTHDKEHEELLKKAIESVGE
;
A
#
# COMPACT_ATOMS: atom_id res chain seq x y z
N ALA A 1 2.16 -4.55 5.51
CA ALA A 1 2.31 -5.90 6.08
C ALA A 1 3.51 -5.97 7.04
N THR A 2 4.72 -5.65 6.59
CA THR A 2 5.93 -5.80 7.42
C THR A 2 5.94 -4.92 8.68
N LEU A 3 5.28 -3.76 8.65
CA LEU A 3 5.24 -2.80 9.76
C LEU A 3 4.07 -3.01 10.73
N HIS A 4 3.18 -3.97 10.48
CA HIS A 4 2.07 -4.21 11.39
C HIS A 4 2.60 -4.76 12.73
N PRO A 5 2.16 -4.23 13.90
CA PRO A 5 2.67 -4.62 15.22
C PRO A 5 2.59 -6.13 15.52
N GLN A 6 1.58 -6.82 14.99
CA GLN A 6 1.40 -8.27 15.14
C GLN A 6 2.44 -9.11 14.37
N VAL A 7 3.30 -8.50 13.56
CA VAL A 7 4.38 -9.21 12.85
C VAL A 7 5.45 -9.72 13.82
N LEU A 8 5.61 -9.05 14.96
CA LEU A 8 6.61 -9.41 15.96
C LEU A 8 5.95 -10.07 17.18
N ASN A 9 6.37 -11.28 17.48
CA ASN A 9 6.02 -12.02 18.70
C ASN A 9 7.23 -12.86 19.12
N GLU A 10 7.11 -13.58 20.24
CA GLU A 10 8.18 -14.40 20.82
C GLU A 10 8.72 -15.50 19.88
N ASN A 11 7.91 -15.96 18.91
CA ASN A 11 8.30 -16.96 17.92
C ASN A 11 8.82 -16.34 16.61
N THR A 12 9.01 -15.01 16.57
CA THR A 12 9.46 -14.32 15.37
C THR A 12 10.95 -14.55 15.13
N THR A 13 11.32 -14.96 13.92
CA THR A 13 12.72 -15.21 13.56
C THR A 13 13.55 -13.91 13.54
N ILE A 14 14.86 -14.03 13.74
CA ILE A 14 15.82 -12.91 13.61
C ILE A 14 15.66 -12.18 12.25
N ALA A 15 15.47 -12.94 11.15
CA ALA A 15 15.26 -12.36 9.83
C ALA A 15 14.02 -11.46 9.78
N ARG A 16 12.90 -11.89 10.39
CA ARG A 16 11.67 -11.07 10.47
C ARG A 16 11.84 -9.84 11.36
N HIS A 17 12.52 -9.98 12.50
CA HIS A 17 12.88 -8.82 13.32
C HIS A 17 13.71 -7.82 12.53
N SER A 18 14.75 -8.28 11.84
CA SER A 18 15.60 -7.42 11.01
C SER A 18 14.80 -6.73 9.90
N ALA A 19 13.91 -7.47 9.23
CA ALA A 19 13.03 -6.92 8.19
C ALA A 19 12.11 -5.82 8.75
N PHE A 20 11.52 -6.03 9.93
CA PHE A 20 10.66 -5.04 10.57
C PHE A 20 11.39 -3.73 10.86
N TYR A 21 12.54 -3.81 11.55
CA TYR A 21 13.30 -2.60 11.88
C TYR A 21 13.86 -1.89 10.65
N MET A 22 14.27 -2.64 9.64
CA MET A 22 14.73 -2.06 8.38
C MET A 22 13.58 -1.42 7.60
N ALA A 23 12.40 -2.03 7.58
CA ALA A 23 11.20 -1.44 6.97
C ALA A 23 10.78 -0.16 7.70
N LYS A 24 10.85 -0.16 9.05
CA LYS A 24 10.59 1.04 9.85
C LYS A 24 11.58 2.17 9.52
N TYR A 25 12.86 1.86 9.48
CA TYR A 25 13.90 2.84 9.11
C TYR A 25 13.67 3.38 7.69
N THR A 26 13.34 2.48 6.74
CA THR A 26 12.98 2.85 5.36
C THR A 26 11.79 3.83 5.34
N TYR A 27 10.72 3.52 6.07
CA TYR A 27 9.55 4.38 6.19
C TYR A 27 9.90 5.75 6.77
N ASP A 28 10.69 5.80 7.86
CA ASP A 28 11.09 7.05 8.51
C ASP A 28 11.91 7.94 7.53
N ILE A 29 12.81 7.37 6.74
CA ILE A 29 13.57 8.11 5.70
C ILE A 29 12.64 8.63 4.60
N LEU A 30 11.74 7.80 4.09
CA LEU A 30 10.80 8.21 3.04
C LEU A 30 9.87 9.33 3.55
N LYS A 31 9.38 9.22 4.78
CA LYS A 31 8.54 10.25 5.39
C LYS A 31 9.30 11.58 5.59
N MET A 32 10.56 11.51 5.97
CA MET A 32 11.39 12.70 6.25
C MET A 32 11.87 13.41 4.96
N LYS A 33 12.18 12.65 3.92
CA LYS A 33 12.91 13.14 2.74
C LYS A 33 12.14 13.02 1.42
N GLY A 34 11.07 12.22 1.37
CA GLY A 34 10.40 11.87 0.12
C GLY A 34 9.86 13.07 -0.63
N GLU A 35 9.14 13.96 0.04
CA GLU A 35 8.57 15.18 -0.55
C GLU A 35 9.66 16.05 -1.19
N LYS A 36 10.72 16.36 -0.42
CA LYS A 36 11.85 17.14 -0.94
C LYS A 36 12.58 16.43 -2.08
N ALA A 37 12.78 15.14 -1.99
CA ALA A 37 13.45 14.36 -3.03
C ALA A 37 12.68 14.40 -4.36
N ILE A 38 11.35 14.31 -4.34
CA ILE A 38 10.51 14.42 -5.54
C ILE A 38 10.56 15.83 -6.10
N TYR A 39 10.53 16.86 -5.26
CA TYR A 39 10.69 18.24 -5.69
C TYR A 39 12.05 18.46 -6.38
N ASP A 40 13.15 17.97 -5.79
CA ASP A 40 14.50 18.06 -6.35
C ASP A 40 14.58 17.32 -7.70
N LEU A 41 13.97 16.12 -7.79
CA LEU A 41 13.89 15.34 -9.03
C LEU A 41 13.15 16.11 -10.14
N LYS A 42 11.99 16.69 -9.83
CA LYS A 42 11.20 17.50 -10.78
C LYS A 42 12.00 18.69 -11.31
N LYS A 43 12.96 19.19 -10.53
CA LYS A 43 13.90 20.27 -10.92
C LYS A 43 15.19 19.79 -11.58
N GLY A 44 15.38 18.50 -11.75
CA GLY A 44 16.63 17.92 -12.26
C GLY A 44 17.83 18.09 -11.33
N GLN A 45 17.61 18.27 -10.02
CA GLN A 45 18.64 18.48 -9.02
C GLN A 45 19.01 17.18 -8.33
N TRP A 46 20.28 16.79 -8.43
CA TRP A 46 20.83 15.64 -7.69
C TRP A 46 21.29 16.06 -6.30
N THR A 47 20.41 15.90 -5.33
CA THR A 47 20.68 16.22 -3.92
C THR A 47 20.93 14.96 -3.09
N LYS A 48 21.47 15.16 -1.87
CA LYS A 48 21.65 14.06 -0.92
C LYS A 48 20.30 13.41 -0.56
N ASP A 49 19.22 14.18 -0.42
CA ASP A 49 17.91 13.66 -0.06
C ASP A 49 17.33 12.79 -1.19
N LEU A 50 17.48 13.22 -2.46
CA LEU A 50 17.11 12.42 -3.61
C LEU A 50 17.91 11.11 -3.68
N HIS A 51 19.24 11.18 -3.47
CA HIS A 51 20.09 10.00 -3.44
C HIS A 51 19.67 9.03 -2.32
N ASP A 52 19.43 9.51 -1.11
CA ASP A 52 19.02 8.70 0.03
C ASP A 52 17.66 8.00 -0.25
N VAL A 53 16.68 8.71 -0.84
CA VAL A 53 15.37 8.14 -1.20
C VAL A 53 15.50 7.07 -2.28
N ILE A 54 16.31 7.29 -3.31
CA ILE A 54 16.57 6.28 -4.36
C ILE A 54 17.22 5.04 -3.74
N TYR A 55 18.23 5.23 -2.89
CA TYR A 55 18.92 4.13 -2.22
C TYR A 55 17.96 3.30 -1.36
N VAL A 56 17.11 3.96 -0.57
CA VAL A 56 16.10 3.32 0.27
C VAL A 56 15.12 2.51 -0.58
N ASN A 57 14.61 3.09 -1.66
CA ASN A 57 13.64 2.42 -2.53
C ASN A 57 14.21 1.19 -3.25
N ILE A 58 15.47 1.21 -3.63
CA ILE A 58 16.08 0.11 -4.40
C ILE A 58 16.73 -0.91 -3.47
N ALA A 59 17.63 -0.44 -2.60
CA ALA A 59 18.46 -1.34 -1.80
C ALA A 59 17.73 -1.85 -0.55
N LEU A 60 17.21 -0.94 0.30
CA LEU A 60 16.64 -1.35 1.58
C LEU A 60 15.32 -2.10 1.41
N THR A 61 14.46 -1.66 0.49
CA THR A 61 13.21 -2.41 0.20
C THR A 61 13.51 -3.79 -0.37
N GLY A 62 14.54 -3.93 -1.21
CA GLY A 62 15.01 -5.22 -1.72
C GLY A 62 15.49 -6.15 -0.61
N ILE A 63 16.26 -5.63 0.36
CA ILE A 63 16.72 -6.40 1.51
C ILE A 63 15.54 -6.82 2.41
N VAL A 64 14.60 -5.91 2.70
CA VAL A 64 13.38 -6.23 3.46
C VAL A 64 12.62 -7.38 2.79
N SER A 65 12.43 -7.29 1.47
CA SER A 65 11.78 -8.34 0.67
C SER A 65 12.49 -9.69 0.79
N ALA A 66 13.82 -9.70 0.67
CA ALA A 66 14.63 -10.90 0.78
C ALA A 66 14.55 -11.54 2.19
N LEU A 67 14.62 -10.73 3.25
CA LEU A 67 14.50 -11.20 4.64
C LEU A 67 13.12 -11.80 4.95
N MET A 68 12.07 -11.32 4.30
CA MET A 68 10.71 -11.87 4.43
C MET A 68 10.49 -13.16 3.65
N GLN A 69 11.42 -13.55 2.76
CA GLN A 69 11.39 -14.81 1.99
C GLN A 69 10.07 -15.03 1.21
N GLY A 70 9.51 -13.98 0.67
CA GLY A 70 8.23 -14.02 -0.05
C GLY A 70 6.98 -14.18 0.84
N LYS A 71 7.15 -14.43 2.13
CA LYS A 71 6.03 -14.56 3.08
C LYS A 71 5.66 -13.19 3.65
N GLY A 72 4.37 -12.85 3.62
CA GLY A 72 3.87 -11.57 4.13
C GLY A 72 4.29 -10.35 3.30
N GLN A 73 4.78 -10.55 2.07
CA GLN A 73 5.06 -9.46 1.13
C GLN A 73 3.77 -8.90 0.53
N THR A 74 2.79 -9.76 0.30
CA THR A 74 1.48 -9.36 -0.21
C THR A 74 0.56 -9.06 0.97
N ALA A 75 0.10 -7.83 1.05
CA ALA A 75 -0.92 -7.39 1.97
C ALA A 75 -2.08 -6.79 1.17
N LEU A 76 -3.13 -6.32 1.85
CA LEU A 76 -4.35 -5.86 1.20
C LEU A 76 -4.07 -4.80 0.12
N GLY A 77 -3.14 -3.86 0.34
CA GLY A 77 -2.78 -2.85 -0.68
C GLY A 77 -2.31 -3.46 -2.00
N HIS A 78 -1.43 -4.46 -1.98
CA HIS A 78 -1.00 -5.18 -3.18
C HIS A 78 -2.10 -6.06 -3.76
N ALA A 79 -2.87 -6.75 -2.90
CA ALA A 79 -3.99 -7.57 -3.35
C ALA A 79 -5.06 -6.74 -4.06
N PHE A 80 -5.32 -5.53 -3.55
CA PHE A 80 -6.25 -4.57 -4.14
C PHE A 80 -5.79 -4.15 -5.55
N ASN A 81 -4.54 -3.71 -5.69
CA ASN A 81 -3.97 -3.39 -7.00
C ASN A 81 -4.03 -4.60 -7.97
N ASN A 82 -3.72 -5.80 -7.50
CA ASN A 82 -3.80 -7.01 -8.33
C ASN A 82 -5.24 -7.33 -8.74
N ALA A 83 -6.22 -7.11 -7.85
CA ALA A 83 -7.63 -7.25 -8.18
C ALA A 83 -8.06 -6.25 -9.26
N LEU A 84 -7.62 -5.00 -9.17
CA LEU A 84 -7.87 -3.99 -10.20
C LEU A 84 -7.26 -4.38 -11.54
N HIS A 85 -6.02 -4.84 -11.57
CA HIS A 85 -5.38 -5.32 -12.81
C HIS A 85 -6.07 -6.52 -13.43
N ARG A 86 -6.64 -7.39 -12.62
CA ARG A 86 -7.30 -8.61 -13.09
C ARG A 86 -8.70 -8.36 -13.61
N ASP A 87 -9.49 -7.55 -12.91
CA ASP A 87 -10.92 -7.44 -13.14
C ASP A 87 -11.33 -6.08 -13.73
N PHE A 88 -10.42 -5.07 -13.72
CA PHE A 88 -10.67 -3.69 -14.15
C PHE A 88 -9.49 -3.11 -14.94
N LEU A 89 -8.81 -3.95 -15.73
CA LEU A 89 -7.58 -3.60 -16.45
C LEU A 89 -7.71 -2.32 -17.29
N GLU A 90 -8.87 -2.13 -17.97
CA GLU A 90 -9.08 -0.97 -18.84
C GLU A 90 -8.95 0.38 -18.11
N TYR A 91 -9.26 0.39 -16.82
CA TYR A 91 -9.18 1.59 -15.97
C TYR A 91 -7.80 1.79 -15.37
N ILE A 92 -7.15 0.69 -14.93
CA ILE A 92 -5.88 0.77 -14.19
C ILE A 92 -4.63 0.76 -15.09
N LYS A 93 -4.72 0.29 -16.35
CA LYS A 93 -3.56 0.07 -17.24
C LYS A 93 -2.70 1.32 -17.51
N LYS A 94 -3.25 2.52 -17.34
CA LYS A 94 -2.55 3.80 -17.52
C LYS A 94 -1.80 4.27 -16.27
N TRP A 95 -2.07 3.67 -15.12
CA TRP A 95 -1.50 4.04 -13.84
C TRP A 95 -0.28 3.17 -13.54
N LEU A 96 0.69 3.74 -12.82
CA LEU A 96 1.86 3.00 -12.37
C LEU A 96 1.46 2.00 -11.26
N HIS A 97 2.22 0.91 -11.15
CA HIS A 97 1.98 -0.10 -10.12
C HIS A 97 1.93 0.49 -8.70
N GLY A 98 2.86 1.42 -8.39
CA GLY A 98 2.90 2.09 -7.09
C GLY A 98 1.67 2.93 -6.79
N GLU A 99 1.06 3.57 -7.80
CA GLU A 99 -0.16 4.36 -7.66
C GLU A 99 -1.36 3.46 -7.32
N GLY A 100 -1.49 2.34 -8.02
CA GLY A 100 -2.52 1.35 -7.72
C GLY A 100 -2.36 0.69 -6.35
N VAL A 101 -1.11 0.45 -5.91
CA VAL A 101 -0.83 -0.05 -4.56
C VAL A 101 -1.13 1.00 -3.50
N ALA A 102 -0.84 2.29 -3.75
CA ALA A 102 -1.15 3.37 -2.81
C ALA A 102 -2.66 3.53 -2.62
N LEU A 103 -3.46 3.42 -3.69
CA LEU A 103 -4.92 3.38 -3.59
C LEU A 103 -5.39 2.21 -2.71
N GLY A 104 -4.84 1.01 -2.93
CA GLY A 104 -5.12 -0.15 -2.09
C GLY A 104 -4.60 -0.02 -0.65
N LEU A 105 -3.59 0.83 -0.41
CA LEU A 105 -3.10 1.11 0.94
C LEU A 105 -4.10 1.96 1.74
N LEU A 106 -4.86 2.87 1.10
CA LEU A 106 -5.97 3.57 1.75
C LEU A 106 -7.00 2.58 2.29
N ALA A 107 -7.42 1.61 1.46
CA ALA A 107 -8.31 0.53 1.90
C ALA A 107 -7.69 -0.30 3.05
N GLN A 108 -6.39 -0.58 3.00
CA GLN A 108 -5.69 -1.34 4.06
C GLN A 108 -5.67 -0.58 5.38
N LEU A 109 -5.49 0.74 5.39
CA LEU A 109 -5.53 1.53 6.61
C LEU A 109 -6.90 1.45 7.28
N VAL A 110 -7.98 1.57 6.51
CA VAL A 110 -9.36 1.42 7.02
C VAL A 110 -9.59 0.00 7.55
N TYR A 111 -9.17 -1.03 6.81
CA TYR A 111 -9.28 -2.43 7.25
C TYR A 111 -8.56 -2.70 8.57
N ASN A 112 -7.42 -2.03 8.81
CA ASN A 112 -6.63 -2.15 10.03
C ASN A 112 -7.15 -1.26 11.19
N GLY A 113 -8.19 -0.44 10.98
CA GLY A 113 -8.66 0.54 11.97
C GLY A 113 -7.72 1.73 12.17
N GLU A 114 -6.88 2.02 11.16
CA GLU A 114 -5.92 3.13 11.16
C GLU A 114 -6.46 4.35 10.39
N ASP A 115 -7.77 4.61 10.53
CA ASP A 115 -8.49 5.66 9.79
C ASP A 115 -7.85 7.05 9.94
N ASN A 116 -7.18 7.32 11.06
CA ASN A 116 -6.46 8.58 11.30
C ASN A 116 -5.26 8.82 10.35
N GLN A 117 -4.75 7.78 9.70
CA GLN A 117 -3.65 7.88 8.74
C GLN A 117 -4.14 8.07 7.30
N VAL A 118 -5.43 7.85 7.03
CA VAL A 118 -6.01 7.91 5.68
C VAL A 118 -5.88 9.32 5.11
N GLU A 119 -6.24 10.35 5.88
CA GLU A 119 -6.17 11.74 5.41
C GLU A 119 -4.73 12.21 5.17
N GLU A 120 -3.78 11.80 6.02
CA GLU A 120 -2.35 12.10 5.81
C GLU A 120 -1.87 11.48 4.49
N LEU A 121 -2.24 10.21 4.24
CA LEU A 121 -1.85 9.52 3.01
C LEU A 121 -2.54 10.14 1.78
N LYS A 122 -3.83 10.45 1.83
CA LYS A 122 -4.56 11.13 0.75
C LYS A 122 -3.92 12.48 0.41
N ARG A 123 -3.54 13.27 1.43
CA ARG A 123 -2.84 14.55 1.23
C ARG A 123 -1.55 14.34 0.44
N LEU A 124 -0.73 13.38 0.85
CA LEU A 124 0.54 13.06 0.20
C LEU A 124 0.31 12.57 -1.25
N MET A 125 -0.67 11.70 -1.46
CA MET A 125 -1.01 11.18 -2.79
C MET A 125 -1.43 12.33 -3.73
N LYS A 126 -2.27 13.25 -3.27
CA LYS A 126 -2.69 14.44 -4.06
C LYS A 126 -1.54 15.36 -4.42
N GLU A 127 -0.57 15.54 -3.53
CA GLU A 127 0.62 16.35 -3.77
C GLU A 127 1.49 15.77 -4.91
N PHE A 128 1.40 14.46 -5.15
CA PHE A 128 2.12 13.77 -6.20
C PHE A 128 1.24 13.38 -7.40
N ASP A 129 0.08 14.00 -7.54
CA ASP A 129 -0.89 13.76 -8.62
C ASP A 129 -1.32 12.28 -8.72
N MET A 130 -1.35 11.57 -7.57
CA MET A 130 -1.76 10.17 -7.50
C MET A 130 -3.27 10.04 -7.24
N PRO A 131 -3.93 9.01 -7.78
CA PRO A 131 -5.36 8.80 -7.57
C PRO A 131 -5.64 8.40 -6.10
N CYS A 132 -6.66 9.02 -5.52
CA CYS A 132 -7.08 8.78 -4.13
C CYS A 132 -8.41 8.01 -4.02
N SER A 133 -9.06 7.71 -5.15
CA SER A 133 -10.31 6.95 -5.18
C SER A 133 -10.46 6.11 -6.44
N LEU A 134 -11.39 5.16 -6.41
CA LEU A 134 -11.78 4.37 -7.59
C LEU A 134 -12.43 5.27 -8.66
N ALA A 135 -13.17 6.28 -8.24
CA ALA A 135 -13.78 7.26 -9.15
C ALA A 135 -12.72 8.02 -9.96
N GLU A 136 -11.61 8.43 -9.33
CA GLU A 136 -10.52 9.15 -9.99
C GLU A 136 -9.79 8.28 -11.04
N ILE A 137 -9.80 6.97 -10.88
CA ILE A 137 -9.28 6.05 -11.92
C ILE A 137 -10.34 5.65 -12.95
N GLY A 138 -11.57 6.16 -12.83
CA GLY A 138 -12.68 5.96 -13.77
C GLY A 138 -13.59 4.78 -13.42
N ILE A 139 -13.45 4.18 -12.24
CA ILE A 139 -14.32 3.10 -11.76
C ILE A 139 -15.40 3.72 -10.88
N ASN A 140 -16.59 3.92 -11.46
CA ASN A 140 -17.76 4.33 -10.69
C ASN A 140 -18.25 3.17 -9.84
N THR A 141 -18.17 3.29 -8.54
CA THR A 141 -18.55 2.24 -7.61
C THR A 141 -20.06 1.98 -7.65
N SER A 142 -20.43 0.74 -7.56
CA SER A 142 -21.80 0.25 -7.40
C SER A 142 -21.77 -0.99 -6.48
N PRO A 143 -22.94 -1.42 -5.96
CA PRO A 143 -22.99 -2.65 -5.17
C PRO A 143 -22.37 -3.86 -5.91
N GLU A 144 -22.55 -3.97 -7.23
CA GLU A 144 -21.99 -5.05 -8.05
C GLU A 144 -20.46 -4.97 -8.17
N ILE A 145 -19.91 -3.75 -8.33
CA ILE A 145 -18.46 -3.52 -8.41
C ILE A 145 -17.82 -3.79 -7.05
N ASN A 146 -18.41 -3.30 -5.98
CA ASN A 146 -17.92 -3.53 -4.62
C ASN A 146 -17.96 -5.03 -4.28
N GLU A 147 -19.02 -5.74 -4.62
CA GLU A 147 -19.12 -7.19 -4.43
C GLU A 147 -18.07 -7.95 -5.26
N LYS A 148 -17.84 -7.55 -6.52
CA LYS A 148 -16.80 -8.15 -7.37
C LYS A 148 -15.41 -7.98 -6.76
N LEU A 149 -15.08 -6.79 -6.25
CA LEU A 149 -13.82 -6.54 -5.56
C LEU A 149 -13.73 -7.36 -4.27
N PHE A 150 -14.78 -7.39 -3.46
CA PHE A 150 -14.86 -8.18 -2.23
C PHE A 150 -14.58 -9.65 -2.50
N GLN A 151 -15.31 -10.27 -3.44
CA GLN A 151 -15.13 -11.68 -3.81
C GLN A 151 -13.70 -11.95 -4.30
N ARG A 152 -13.12 -11.04 -5.09
CA ARG A 152 -11.74 -11.18 -5.56
C ARG A 152 -10.75 -11.12 -4.39
N LEU A 153 -10.90 -10.19 -3.47
CA LEU A 153 -10.01 -10.04 -2.33
C LEU A 153 -10.10 -11.21 -1.35
N CYS A 154 -11.28 -11.80 -1.17
CA CYS A 154 -11.47 -13.02 -0.39
C CYS A 154 -10.71 -14.23 -0.95
N THR A 155 -10.29 -14.24 -2.22
CA THR A 155 -9.47 -15.36 -2.75
C THR A 155 -8.03 -15.37 -2.24
N TYR A 156 -7.56 -14.31 -1.59
CA TYR A 156 -6.17 -14.26 -1.11
C TYR A 156 -6.00 -15.03 0.21
N PRO A 157 -4.98 -15.89 0.32
CA PRO A 157 -4.83 -16.83 1.44
C PRO A 157 -4.49 -16.16 2.79
N PHE A 158 -4.20 -14.85 2.80
CA PHE A 158 -3.95 -14.09 4.03
C PHE A 158 -5.23 -13.44 4.58
N MET A 159 -6.34 -13.48 3.83
CA MET A 159 -7.62 -12.93 4.30
C MET A 159 -8.27 -13.90 5.29
N THR A 160 -8.79 -13.35 6.37
CA THR A 160 -9.57 -14.09 7.36
C THR A 160 -11.04 -14.11 6.93
N HIS A 161 -11.67 -15.28 7.01
CA HIS A 161 -13.04 -15.49 6.56
C HIS A 161 -13.97 -15.67 7.76
N ASP A 162 -14.15 -14.60 8.54
CA ASP A 162 -15.18 -14.49 9.55
C ASP A 162 -16.00 -13.20 9.32
N LYS A 163 -17.12 -13.12 9.98
CA LYS A 163 -18.06 -12.01 9.77
C LYS A 163 -17.46 -10.62 10.04
N GLU A 164 -16.62 -10.51 11.06
CA GLU A 164 -15.98 -9.24 11.44
C GLU A 164 -15.01 -8.76 10.35
N HIS A 165 -14.13 -9.66 9.88
CA HIS A 165 -13.16 -9.32 8.83
C HIS A 165 -13.81 -9.07 7.47
N GLU A 166 -14.92 -9.75 7.17
CA GLU A 166 -15.70 -9.49 5.95
C GLU A 166 -16.37 -8.10 5.99
N GLU A 167 -16.93 -7.71 7.14
CA GLU A 167 -17.52 -6.38 7.33
C GLU A 167 -16.44 -5.28 7.23
N LEU A 168 -15.26 -5.48 7.83
CA LEU A 168 -14.11 -4.58 7.71
C LEU A 168 -13.62 -4.45 6.27
N LEU A 169 -13.58 -5.57 5.53
CA LEU A 169 -13.16 -5.53 4.12
C LEU A 169 -14.15 -4.77 3.24
N LYS A 170 -15.46 -4.94 3.45
CA LYS A 170 -16.50 -4.18 2.74
C LYS A 170 -16.39 -2.70 3.04
N LYS A 171 -16.26 -2.31 4.32
CA LYS A 171 -16.01 -0.92 4.73
C LYS A 171 -14.75 -0.35 4.04
N ALA A 172 -13.67 -1.13 3.98
CA ALA A 172 -12.42 -0.71 3.35
C ALA A 172 -12.57 -0.47 1.83
N ILE A 173 -13.32 -1.33 1.13
CA ILE A 173 -13.63 -1.15 -0.30
C ILE A 173 -14.47 0.11 -0.53
N GLU A 174 -15.50 0.30 0.27
CA GLU A 174 -16.38 1.48 0.18
C GLU A 174 -15.62 2.78 0.42
N SER A 175 -14.66 2.80 1.36
CA SER A 175 -13.89 3.99 1.73
C SER A 175 -12.99 4.54 0.62
N VAL A 176 -12.70 3.75 -0.40
CA VAL A 176 -11.91 4.16 -1.57
C VAL A 176 -12.76 4.34 -2.82
N GLY A 177 -14.08 4.31 -2.69
CA GLY A 177 -15.02 4.47 -3.80
C GLY A 177 -15.06 5.89 -4.34
N GLU A 178 -15.07 6.89 -3.44
CA GLU A 178 -15.24 8.31 -3.76
C GLU A 178 -13.98 9.13 -3.51
#